data_8a05c5659718ebc5942deb33338b4bcc
#
_entry.id   8a05c5659718ebc5942deb33338b4bcc
#
_cell.length_a   1.000
_cell.length_b   1.000
_cell.length_c   1.000
_cell.angle_alpha   90.00
_cell.angle_beta   90.00
_cell.angle_gamma   90.00
#
_symmetry.space_group_name_H-M   'P 1'
#
loop_
_entity.id
_entity.type
_entity.pdbx_description
1 polymer ?
#
loop_
_entity_poly.entity_id
_entity_poly.type
_entity_poly.pdbx_seq_one_letter_code
_entity_poly.pdbx_strand_id
1 'polypeptide(L)'
;RVINTPKFAIDITFDLANILNTETGIIYSMSRLTTAAYELLAQGYSKQSVLQALKRAGNVDVSEIEKEFDLFINALKETGILVEFGTKYAELEISTEKYEYEWEYKMSFIEHAQEEYKQLIKENKNELCIK
;
A
#
# COMPACT_ATOMS: atom_id res chain seq x y z
N ARG A 1 11.72 -6.20 -4.50
CA ARG A 1 12.40 -5.98 -3.20
C ARG A 1 11.64 -6.69 -2.09
N VAL A 2 12.35 -7.45 -1.27
CA VAL A 2 11.77 -8.19 -0.14
C VAL A 2 12.26 -7.60 1.17
N ILE A 3 11.34 -7.33 2.09
CA ILE A 3 11.63 -6.81 3.41
C ILE A 3 10.99 -7.75 4.42
N ASN A 4 11.77 -8.29 5.34
CA ASN A 4 11.27 -9.18 6.37
C ASN A 4 11.34 -8.51 7.74
N THR A 5 10.21 -8.53 8.43
CA THR A 5 10.11 -8.15 9.84
C THR A 5 9.72 -9.40 10.64
N PRO A 6 9.76 -9.39 11.97
CA PRO A 6 9.40 -10.59 12.74
C PRO A 6 8.01 -11.16 12.45
N LYS A 7 7.05 -10.32 12.05
CA LYS A 7 5.67 -10.71 11.83
C LYS A 7 5.24 -10.69 10.36
N PHE A 8 5.88 -9.85 9.54
CA PHE A 8 5.47 -9.62 8.15
C PHE A 8 6.60 -9.88 7.17
N ALA A 9 6.26 -10.54 6.08
CA ALA A 9 7.10 -10.62 4.89
C ALA A 9 6.52 -9.69 3.84
N ILE A 10 7.31 -8.75 3.35
CA ILE A 10 6.87 -7.70 2.42
C ILE A 10 7.62 -7.87 1.12
N ASP A 11 6.88 -8.04 0.02
CA ASP A 11 7.42 -8.08 -1.32
C ASP A 11 6.90 -6.87 -2.10
N ILE A 12 7.81 -6.07 -2.64
CA ILE A 12 7.48 -4.93 -3.50
C ILE A 12 8.05 -5.20 -4.88
N THR A 13 7.17 -5.51 -5.81
CA THR A 13 7.50 -5.84 -7.19
C THR A 13 6.64 -4.99 -8.11
N PHE A 14 7.26 -4.34 -9.10
CA PHE A 14 6.59 -3.39 -10.00
C PHE A 14 5.84 -2.28 -9.24
N ASP A 15 6.43 -1.81 -8.15
CA ASP A 15 5.87 -0.79 -7.25
C ASP A 15 4.55 -1.21 -6.58
N LEU A 16 4.24 -2.49 -6.56
CA LEU A 16 3.09 -3.08 -5.88
C LEU A 16 3.56 -3.84 -4.65
N ALA A 17 3.03 -3.49 -3.48
CA ALA A 17 3.35 -4.19 -2.25
C ALA A 17 2.38 -5.34 -2.00
N ASN A 18 2.94 -6.49 -1.65
CA ASN A 18 2.20 -7.63 -1.11
C ASN A 18 2.81 -7.96 0.25
N ILE A 19 1.99 -7.97 1.28
CA ILE A 19 2.43 -8.13 2.66
C ILE A 19 1.77 -9.37 3.25
N LEU A 20 2.60 -10.35 3.62
CA LEU A 20 2.14 -11.57 4.27
C LEU A 20 2.30 -11.45 5.78
N ASN A 21 1.20 -11.64 6.51
CA ASN A 21 1.27 -11.89 7.95
C ASN A 21 1.68 -13.34 8.15
N THR A 22 2.90 -13.57 8.63
CA THR A 22 3.47 -14.92 8.76
C THR A 22 2.80 -15.76 9.84
N GLU A 23 2.10 -15.13 10.78
CA GLU A 23 1.38 -15.82 11.85
C GLU A 23 0.00 -16.30 11.42
N THR A 24 -0.71 -15.50 10.63
CA THR A 24 -2.10 -15.79 10.23
C THR A 24 -2.23 -16.32 8.82
N GLY A 25 -1.24 -16.09 7.95
CA GLY A 25 -1.30 -16.41 6.54
C GLY A 25 -2.12 -15.44 5.71
N ILE A 26 -2.60 -14.36 6.29
CA ILE A 26 -3.35 -13.32 5.59
C ILE A 26 -2.40 -12.47 4.75
N ILE A 27 -2.82 -12.14 3.54
CA ILE A 27 -2.05 -11.31 2.62
C ILE A 27 -2.79 -10.02 2.36
N TYR A 28 -2.04 -8.92 2.37
CA TYR A 28 -2.54 -7.58 2.08
C TYR A 28 -1.89 -7.08 0.80
N SER A 29 -2.69 -6.59 -0.14
CA SER A 29 -2.22 -6.03 -1.40
C SER A 29 -2.48 -4.53 -1.46
N MET A 30 -1.50 -3.79 -1.94
CA MET A 30 -1.58 -2.34 -2.10
C MET A 30 -1.41 -1.95 -3.57
N SER A 31 -2.15 -0.93 -4.01
CA SER A 31 -1.91 -0.30 -5.31
C SER A 31 -0.55 0.41 -5.32
N ARG A 32 -0.10 0.86 -6.49
CA ARG A 32 1.17 1.61 -6.61
C ARG A 32 1.15 2.89 -5.78
N LEU A 33 0.05 3.64 -5.86
CA LEU A 33 -0.09 4.87 -5.08
C LEU A 33 -0.05 4.59 -3.57
N THR A 34 -0.79 3.58 -3.12
CA THR A 34 -0.81 3.18 -1.72
C THR A 34 0.55 2.68 -1.26
N THR A 35 1.25 1.92 -2.11
CA THR A 35 2.61 1.45 -1.83
C THR A 35 3.58 2.62 -1.66
N ALA A 36 3.50 3.63 -2.53
CA ALA A 36 4.34 4.82 -2.43
C ALA A 36 4.11 5.55 -1.09
N ALA A 37 2.85 5.73 -0.72
CA ALA A 37 2.49 6.35 0.56
C ALA A 37 3.01 5.51 1.75
N TYR A 38 2.84 4.20 1.70
CA TYR A 38 3.33 3.29 2.72
C TYR A 38 4.86 3.39 2.89
N GLU A 39 5.61 3.36 1.79
CA GLU A 39 7.06 3.44 1.84
C GLU A 39 7.54 4.75 2.48
N LEU A 40 6.91 5.87 2.16
CA LEU A 40 7.25 7.16 2.76
C LEU A 40 6.97 7.18 4.26
N LEU A 41 5.84 6.63 4.68
CA LEU A 41 5.50 6.49 6.10
C LEU A 41 6.50 5.58 6.83
N ALA A 42 6.89 4.47 6.20
CA ALA A 42 7.85 3.53 6.77
C ALA A 42 9.25 4.13 6.90
N GLN A 43 9.59 5.12 6.08
CA GLN A 43 10.84 5.87 6.16
C GLN A 43 10.85 6.92 7.28
N GLY A 44 9.74 7.10 7.98
CA GLY A 44 9.64 8.03 9.09
C GLY A 44 9.07 9.40 8.74
N TYR A 45 8.63 9.62 7.51
CA TYR A 45 7.93 10.85 7.15
C TYR A 45 6.57 10.93 7.85
N SER A 46 6.22 12.13 8.30
CA SER A 46 4.97 12.33 9.04
C SER A 46 3.74 12.09 8.17
N LYS A 47 2.64 11.73 8.80
CA LYS A 47 1.34 11.60 8.11
C LYS A 47 0.99 12.85 7.33
N GLN A 48 1.26 14.02 7.93
CA GLN A 48 0.99 15.32 7.29
C GLN A 48 1.83 15.51 6.02
N SER A 49 3.12 15.17 6.05
CA SER A 49 4.00 15.29 4.87
C SER A 49 3.49 14.42 3.72
N VAL A 50 3.12 13.19 4.00
CA VAL A 50 2.61 12.25 2.98
C VAL A 50 1.26 12.72 2.44
N LEU A 51 0.35 13.14 3.32
CA LEU A 51 -0.95 13.66 2.90
C LEU A 51 -0.82 14.89 2.01
N GLN A 52 0.06 15.83 2.35
CA GLN A 52 0.30 17.02 1.53
C GLN A 52 0.85 16.65 0.15
N ALA A 53 1.74 15.66 0.08
CA ALA A 53 2.25 15.16 -1.20
C ALA A 53 1.13 14.56 -2.07
N LEU A 54 0.25 13.79 -1.46
CA LEU A 54 -0.92 13.23 -2.15
C LEU A 54 -1.86 14.34 -2.67
N LYS A 55 -2.11 15.35 -1.87
CA LYS A 55 -2.96 16.49 -2.27
C LYS A 55 -2.38 17.27 -3.44
N ARG A 56 -1.05 17.51 -3.43
CA ARG A 56 -0.37 18.22 -4.51
C ARG A 56 -0.35 17.43 -5.81
N ALA A 57 -0.19 16.13 -5.69
CA ALA A 57 -0.09 15.24 -6.85
C ALA A 57 -1.43 15.05 -7.54
N GLY A 58 -2.52 15.25 -6.82
CA GLY A 58 -3.84 14.84 -7.27
C GLY A 58 -4.69 15.92 -7.93
N ASN A 59 -5.62 15.46 -8.78
CA ASN A 59 -6.61 16.28 -9.46
C ASN A 59 -8.01 16.12 -8.85
N VAL A 60 -8.13 15.62 -7.64
CA VAL A 60 -9.42 15.25 -7.04
C VAL A 60 -9.70 16.07 -5.79
N ASP A 61 -10.93 16.05 -5.35
CA ASP A 61 -11.41 16.71 -4.16
C ASP A 61 -10.54 16.36 -2.94
N VAL A 62 -10.00 17.39 -2.31
CA VAL A 62 -9.11 17.28 -1.16
C VAL A 62 -9.77 16.52 0.00
N SER A 63 -11.07 16.69 0.20
CA SER A 63 -11.79 16.02 1.28
C SER A 63 -11.83 14.49 1.10
N GLU A 64 -11.93 14.01 -0.13
CA GLU A 64 -11.89 12.58 -0.41
C GLU A 64 -10.51 11.98 -0.18
N ILE A 65 -9.46 12.71 -0.54
CA ILE A 65 -8.08 12.27 -0.30
C ILE A 65 -7.83 12.11 1.20
N GLU A 66 -8.25 13.07 2.00
CA GLU A 66 -8.09 13.00 3.46
C GLU A 66 -8.82 11.81 4.05
N LYS A 67 -10.04 11.58 3.60
CA LYS A 67 -10.85 10.45 4.06
C LYS A 67 -10.21 9.10 3.72
N GLU A 68 -9.80 8.93 2.47
CA GLU A 68 -9.14 7.70 2.03
C GLU A 68 -7.82 7.48 2.75
N PHE A 69 -7.06 8.54 2.94
CA PHE A 69 -5.79 8.48 3.67
C PHE A 69 -5.99 8.08 5.13
N ASP A 70 -6.99 8.65 5.81
CA ASP A 70 -7.30 8.29 7.20
C ASP A 70 -7.71 6.81 7.33
N LEU A 71 -8.50 6.31 6.39
CA LEU A 71 -8.87 4.89 6.34
C LEU A 71 -7.64 4.00 6.17
N PHE A 72 -6.72 4.39 5.31
CA PHE A 72 -5.47 3.68 5.09
C PHE A 72 -4.60 3.67 6.35
N ILE A 73 -4.42 4.81 7.01
CA ILE A 73 -3.67 4.92 8.26
C ILE A 73 -4.27 3.98 9.32
N ASN A 74 -5.59 3.98 9.47
CA ASN A 74 -6.28 3.10 10.41
C ASN A 74 -6.07 1.64 10.08
N ALA A 75 -6.11 1.28 8.79
CA ALA A 75 -5.84 -0.09 8.34
C ALA A 75 -4.40 -0.53 8.68
N LEU A 76 -3.42 0.34 8.50
CA LEU A 76 -2.03 0.04 8.88
C LEU A 76 -1.88 -0.22 10.37
N LYS A 77 -2.56 0.57 11.20
CA LYS A 77 -2.55 0.40 12.66
C LYS A 77 -3.25 -0.88 13.10
N GLU A 78 -4.45 -1.12 12.58
CA GLU A 78 -5.26 -2.28 12.95
C GLU A 78 -4.62 -3.60 12.58
N THR A 79 -3.99 -3.65 11.41
CA THR A 79 -3.28 -4.86 10.94
C THR A 79 -1.94 -5.06 11.63
N GLY A 80 -1.39 -4.00 12.24
CA GLY A 80 -0.07 -4.03 12.85
C GLY A 80 1.08 -3.87 11.84
N ILE A 81 0.77 -3.60 10.58
CA ILE A 81 1.79 -3.41 9.54
C ILE A 81 2.65 -2.19 9.85
N LEU A 82 2.02 -1.12 10.29
CA LEU A 82 2.71 0.07 10.76
C LEU A 82 1.90 0.68 11.90
N VAL A 83 2.49 0.73 13.09
CA VAL A 83 1.82 1.21 14.30
C VAL A 83 2.44 2.51 14.84
N GLU A 84 3.70 2.75 14.53
CA GLU A 84 4.41 3.96 14.90
C GLU A 84 4.64 4.82 13.67
N PHE A 85 4.25 6.08 13.75
CA PHE A 85 4.39 7.03 12.66
C PHE A 85 5.43 8.08 13.03
N GLY A 86 6.34 8.34 12.09
CA GLY A 86 7.39 9.30 12.26
C GLY A 86 6.89 10.74 12.28
N THR A 87 7.78 11.64 12.65
CA THR A 87 7.52 13.08 12.72
C THR A 87 8.33 13.88 11.71
N LYS A 88 9.08 13.19 10.85
CA LYS A 88 9.94 13.83 9.86
C LYS A 88 9.10 14.59 8.84
N TYR A 89 9.23 15.92 8.85
CA TYR A 89 8.52 16.76 7.89
C TYR A 89 9.41 17.07 6.69
N ALA A 90 8.85 16.94 5.49
CA ALA A 90 9.52 17.32 4.25
C ALA A 90 8.48 17.63 3.18
N GLU A 91 8.86 18.46 2.20
CA GLU A 91 8.08 18.60 0.98
C GLU A 91 8.40 17.42 0.07
N LEU A 92 7.45 16.50 -0.03
CA LEU A 92 7.59 15.28 -0.81
C LEU A 92 6.87 15.44 -2.15
N GLU A 93 7.43 14.82 -3.19
CA GLU A 93 6.78 14.75 -4.49
C GLU A 93 6.42 13.30 -4.81
N ILE A 94 5.17 13.11 -5.24
CA ILE A 94 4.70 11.86 -5.78
C ILE A 94 4.43 12.09 -7.26
N SER A 95 5.11 11.34 -8.13
CA SER A 95 4.98 11.51 -9.57
C SER A 95 3.58 11.12 -10.05
N THR A 96 2.88 12.08 -10.65
CA THR A 96 1.55 11.84 -11.22
C THR A 96 1.62 10.95 -12.45
N GLU A 97 2.68 11.08 -13.26
CA GLU A 97 2.85 10.28 -14.48
C GLU A 97 2.95 8.79 -14.20
N LYS A 98 3.67 8.41 -13.13
CA LYS A 98 3.87 7.02 -12.74
C LYS A 98 2.56 6.34 -12.31
N TYR A 99 1.59 7.11 -11.84
CA TYR A 99 0.34 6.59 -11.28
C TYR A 99 -0.88 7.07 -12.03
N GLU A 100 -0.74 7.47 -13.29
CA GLU A 100 -1.77 8.11 -14.11
C GLU A 100 -3.11 7.37 -14.09
N TYR A 101 -3.08 6.03 -14.14
CA TYR A 101 -4.28 5.21 -14.16
C TYR A 101 -4.87 4.94 -12.77
N GLU A 102 -4.18 5.31 -11.71
CA GLU A 102 -4.61 5.06 -10.33
C GLU A 102 -5.15 6.32 -9.65
N TRP A 103 -5.13 7.45 -10.35
CA TRP A 103 -5.51 8.74 -9.79
C TRP A 103 -7.01 8.98 -9.68
N GLU A 104 -7.81 7.93 -9.61
CA GLU A 104 -9.18 8.01 -9.12
C GLU A 104 -9.25 8.02 -7.59
N TYR A 105 -8.14 8.15 -6.93
CA TYR A 105 -7.96 8.29 -5.48
C TYR A 105 -8.60 7.23 -4.63
N LYS A 106 -8.39 6.01 -4.99
CA LYS A 106 -8.63 4.92 -4.08
C LYS A 106 -7.29 4.41 -3.57
N MET A 107 -7.01 4.65 -2.30
CA MET A 107 -5.87 4.02 -1.64
C MET A 107 -6.23 2.56 -1.41
N SER A 108 -6.05 1.76 -2.45
CA SER A 108 -6.44 0.35 -2.41
C SER A 108 -5.57 -0.43 -1.44
N PHE A 109 -6.21 -0.98 -0.43
CA PHE A 109 -5.62 -1.86 0.56
C PHE A 109 -6.57 -3.04 0.71
N ILE A 110 -6.20 -4.16 0.11
CA ILE A 110 -7.07 -5.34 0.01
C ILE A 110 -6.52 -6.46 0.88
N GLU A 111 -7.34 -6.94 1.81
CA GLU A 111 -7.04 -8.13 2.59
C GLU A 111 -7.50 -9.38 1.84
N HIS A 112 -6.60 -10.36 1.70
CA HIS A 112 -6.91 -11.66 1.12
C HIS A 112 -6.72 -12.74 2.18
N ALA A 113 -7.76 -13.53 2.43
CA ALA A 113 -7.62 -14.73 3.22
C ALA A 113 -6.67 -15.72 2.52
N GLN A 114 -5.95 -16.52 3.31
CA GLN A 114 -4.95 -17.44 2.80
C GLN A 114 -5.48 -18.35 1.68
N GLU A 115 -6.70 -18.81 1.82
CA GLU A 115 -7.33 -19.70 0.84
C GLU A 115 -7.62 -19.00 -0.49
N GLU A 116 -8.08 -17.75 -0.44
CA GLU A 116 -8.31 -16.94 -1.64
C GLU A 116 -7.02 -16.72 -2.41
N TYR A 117 -5.93 -16.45 -1.71
CA TYR A 117 -4.63 -16.25 -2.33
C TYR A 117 -4.12 -17.52 -2.99
N LYS A 118 -4.28 -18.68 -2.34
CA LYS A 118 -3.91 -19.97 -2.92
C LYS A 118 -4.71 -20.25 -4.19
N GLN A 119 -5.97 -19.89 -4.21
CA GLN A 119 -6.83 -20.03 -5.38
C GLN A 119 -6.34 -19.16 -6.55
N LEU A 120 -6.01 -17.90 -6.28
CA LEU A 120 -5.49 -16.98 -7.29
C LEU A 120 -4.17 -17.48 -7.89
N ILE A 121 -3.26 -18.00 -7.08
CA ILE A 121 -2.00 -18.58 -7.55
C ILE A 121 -2.26 -19.77 -8.44
N LYS A 122 -3.18 -20.64 -8.04
CA LYS A 122 -3.54 -21.83 -8.80
C LYS A 122 -4.12 -21.47 -10.18
N GLU A 123 -4.99 -20.48 -10.24
CA GLU A 123 -5.57 -19.97 -11.47
C GLU A 123 -4.49 -19.41 -12.40
N ASN A 124 -3.58 -18.61 -11.88
CA ASN A 124 -2.47 -18.04 -12.64
C ASN A 124 -1.53 -19.13 -13.19
N LYS A 125 -1.24 -20.16 -12.41
CA LYS A 125 -0.44 -21.29 -12.85
C LYS A 125 -1.13 -22.06 -13.97
N ASN A 126 -2.43 -22.27 -13.88
CA ASN A 126 -3.20 -22.94 -14.91
C ASN A 126 -3.19 -22.15 -16.22
N GLU A 127 -3.34 -20.84 -16.16
CA GLU A 127 -3.24 -19.96 -17.31
C GLU A 127 -1.85 -20.02 -17.97
N LEU A 128 -0.80 -20.04 -17.17
CA LEU A 128 0.59 -20.15 -17.66
C LEU A 128 0.87 -21.53 -18.29
N CYS A 129 0.25 -22.58 -17.78
CA CYS A 129 0.43 -23.93 -18.31
C CYS A 129 -0.30 -24.16 -19.65
N ILE A 130 -1.34 -23.38 -19.94
CA ILE A 130 -2.12 -23.47 -21.17
C ILE A 130 -1.41 -22.75 -22.34
N LYS A 131 -0.50 -21.88 -22.01
CA LYS A 131 0.31 -21.16 -22.99
C LYS A 131 1.61 -21.90 -23.32
#